data_efce72f142804d967953b1c1f89fab45
#
_entry.id   efce72f142804d967953b1c1f89fab45
#
_cell.length_a   1.000
_cell.length_b   1.000
_cell.length_c   1.000
_cell.angle_alpha   90.00
_cell.angle_beta   90.00
_cell.angle_gamma   90.00
#
_symmetry.space_group_name_H-M   'P 1'
#
loop_
_entity.id
_entity.type
_entity.pdbx_description
1 polymer ?
#
loop_
_entity_poly.entity_id
_entity_poly.type
_entity_poly.pdbx_seq_one_letter_code
_entity_poly.pdbx_strand_id
1 'polypeptide(L)'
;MPDESKMCFMTVANRPYQKYVPWFLYFLNRAYPKAHKLVLLDVALADNIRQMLTLLSGNFEVRERAFPEYTHTDANTIKCLRWLTFEPAFEQYDCMSIGDVDMATYVETPPYMDQHLAHCDQLGIPYSNFIRPPQAGPRRMSGIHVIKPREWFAAMRPMINKYRPMLKAGQIRLPEQGFNEQLLLHMVLESSLGEPPANLSETYWPSLATSNHHGTHIRLAECGGIRGLQGAKGYRNHKPEILAAVKTPLFRQLSAMSPQIGGILAAIARAYENF
;
A
#
# COMPACT_ATOMS: atom_id res chain seq x y z
N MET A 1 -19.96 9.40 -1.60
CA MET A 1 -18.77 8.96 -0.84
C MET A 1 -19.09 7.62 -0.20
N PRO A 2 -18.25 6.60 -0.36
CA PRO A 2 -18.47 5.34 0.37
C PRO A 2 -18.39 5.58 1.88
N ASP A 3 -19.10 4.75 2.64
CA ASP A 3 -18.97 4.75 4.09
C ASP A 3 -17.55 4.29 4.45
N GLU A 4 -16.84 5.08 5.24
CA GLU A 4 -15.46 4.74 5.64
C GLU A 4 -15.38 3.38 6.34
N SER A 5 -16.43 2.96 7.07
CA SER A 5 -16.52 1.63 7.70
C SER A 5 -16.58 0.48 6.68
N LYS A 6 -16.86 0.79 5.43
CA LYS A 6 -16.84 -0.14 4.28
C LYS A 6 -15.56 -0.06 3.44
N MET A 7 -14.52 0.59 3.96
CA MET A 7 -13.20 0.65 3.33
C MET A 7 -12.22 -0.29 4.02
N CYS A 8 -11.31 -0.88 3.23
CA CYS A 8 -10.21 -1.67 3.74
C CYS A 8 -8.87 -1.23 3.14
N PHE A 9 -7.86 -1.10 3.99
CA PHE A 9 -6.47 -0.92 3.59
C PHE A 9 -5.71 -2.21 3.91
N MET A 10 -5.24 -2.90 2.88
CA MET A 10 -4.49 -4.16 3.03
C MET A 10 -3.04 -3.99 2.60
N THR A 11 -2.14 -4.57 3.36
CA THR A 11 -0.72 -4.67 3.02
C THR A 11 -0.16 -6.02 3.42
N VAL A 12 0.92 -6.41 2.74
CA VAL A 12 1.74 -7.57 3.10
C VAL A 12 3.13 -7.07 3.46
N ALA A 13 3.65 -7.51 4.60
CA ALA A 13 4.98 -7.14 5.05
C ALA A 13 5.80 -8.39 5.42
N ASN A 14 7.08 -8.38 5.04
CA ASN A 14 8.05 -9.39 5.43
C ASN A 14 8.86 -8.92 6.65
N ARG A 15 9.72 -9.80 7.18
CA ARG A 15 10.53 -9.52 8.37
C ARG A 15 11.24 -8.15 8.36
N PRO A 16 11.96 -7.73 7.30
CA PRO A 16 12.60 -6.41 7.27
C PRO A 16 11.62 -5.23 7.29
N TYR A 17 10.40 -5.43 6.79
CA TYR A 17 9.40 -4.37 6.66
C TYR A 17 8.44 -4.27 7.84
N GLN A 18 8.43 -5.22 8.77
CA GLN A 18 7.54 -5.14 9.95
C GLN A 18 7.78 -3.87 10.78
N LYS A 19 8.97 -3.28 10.73
CA LYS A 19 9.30 -2.03 11.41
C LYS A 19 8.44 -0.83 10.98
N TYR A 20 7.84 -0.90 9.78
CA TYR A 20 6.96 0.15 9.27
C TYR A 20 5.50 -0.04 9.70
N VAL A 21 5.10 -1.24 10.15
CA VAL A 21 3.70 -1.55 10.50
C VAL A 21 3.09 -0.57 11.49
N PRO A 22 3.73 -0.22 12.63
CA PRO A 22 3.16 0.75 13.56
C PRO A 22 2.94 2.13 12.94
N TRP A 23 3.82 2.55 12.04
CA TRP A 23 3.74 3.83 11.35
C TRP A 23 2.66 3.85 10.29
N PHE A 24 2.55 2.79 9.50
CA PHE A 24 1.45 2.58 8.55
C PHE A 24 0.09 2.69 9.26
N LEU A 25 -0.08 1.96 10.36
CA LEU A 25 -1.32 1.99 11.14
C LEU A 25 -1.54 3.36 11.81
N TYR A 26 -0.49 3.99 12.33
CA TYR A 26 -0.58 5.31 12.93
C TYR A 26 -1.14 6.35 11.95
N PHE A 27 -0.57 6.44 10.75
CA PHE A 27 -1.03 7.40 9.75
C PHE A 27 -2.40 7.06 9.21
N LEU A 28 -2.69 5.80 8.92
CA LEU A 28 -4.01 5.39 8.47
C LEU A 28 -5.10 5.58 9.53
N ASN A 29 -4.80 5.37 10.82
CA ASN A 29 -5.77 5.66 11.88
C ASN A 29 -6.09 7.15 12.00
N ARG A 30 -5.16 8.02 11.62
CA ARG A 30 -5.40 9.47 11.55
C ARG A 30 -6.22 9.86 10.33
N ALA A 31 -5.89 9.28 9.17
CA ALA A 31 -6.52 9.64 7.90
C ALA A 31 -7.89 8.98 7.71
N TYR A 32 -8.04 7.73 8.17
CA TYR A 32 -9.21 6.88 7.98
C TYR A 32 -9.53 6.11 9.27
N PRO A 33 -10.02 6.77 10.34
CA PRO A 33 -10.17 6.16 11.67
C PRO A 33 -11.16 4.99 11.69
N LYS A 34 -12.18 4.98 10.85
CA LYS A 34 -13.23 3.94 10.82
C LYS A 34 -12.90 2.79 9.85
N ALA A 35 -12.05 3.03 8.84
CA ALA A 35 -11.70 2.01 7.86
C ALA A 35 -10.99 0.83 8.52
N HIS A 36 -11.15 -0.36 7.97
CA HIS A 36 -10.39 -1.53 8.40
C HIS A 36 -8.97 -1.50 7.81
N LYS A 37 -7.96 -1.81 8.61
CA LYS A 37 -6.57 -1.94 8.20
C LYS A 37 -6.12 -3.36 8.45
N LEU A 38 -5.73 -4.07 7.40
CA LEU A 38 -5.28 -5.45 7.47
C LEU A 38 -3.80 -5.53 7.09
N VAL A 39 -2.99 -6.01 8.01
CA VAL A 39 -1.57 -6.28 7.79
C VAL A 39 -1.31 -7.77 7.85
N LEU A 40 -0.81 -8.34 6.77
CA LEU A 40 -0.44 -9.74 6.67
C LEU A 40 1.08 -9.89 6.73
N LEU A 41 1.58 -10.61 7.72
CA LEU A 41 3.02 -10.83 7.93
C LEU A 41 3.39 -12.28 7.59
N ASP A 42 4.53 -12.45 6.94
CA ASP A 42 5.12 -13.78 6.68
C ASP A 42 5.71 -14.41 7.94
N VAL A 43 6.04 -13.61 8.95
CA VAL A 43 6.70 -14.02 10.18
C VAL A 43 5.92 -13.57 11.41
N ALA A 44 6.39 -14.01 12.59
CA ALA A 44 5.95 -13.43 13.86
C ALA A 44 6.49 -12.00 14.02
N LEU A 45 5.70 -11.15 14.68
CA LEU A 45 6.15 -9.81 15.08
C LEU A 45 7.33 -9.87 16.04
N ALA A 46 8.28 -8.98 15.85
CA ALA A 46 9.29 -8.71 16.87
C ALA A 46 8.63 -8.04 18.10
N ASP A 47 9.17 -8.33 19.30
CA ASP A 47 8.56 -7.88 20.56
C ASP A 47 8.45 -6.36 20.67
N ASN A 48 9.45 -5.62 20.20
CA ASN A 48 9.40 -4.17 20.17
C ASN A 48 8.29 -3.63 19.24
N ILE A 49 8.03 -4.28 18.12
CA ILE A 49 6.95 -3.92 17.21
C ILE A 49 5.60 -4.23 17.86
N ARG A 50 5.48 -5.40 18.50
CA ARG A 50 4.29 -5.78 19.26
C ARG A 50 3.97 -4.75 20.36
N GLN A 51 4.97 -4.30 21.09
CA GLN A 51 4.82 -3.25 22.10
C GLN A 51 4.36 -1.92 21.49
N MET A 52 4.90 -1.52 20.32
CA MET A 52 4.42 -0.32 19.63
C MET A 52 2.94 -0.43 19.23
N LEU A 53 2.49 -1.62 18.81
CA LEU A 53 1.10 -1.83 18.42
C LEU A 53 0.13 -1.69 19.60
N THR A 54 0.56 -1.98 20.85
CA THR A 54 -0.31 -1.78 22.04
C THR A 54 -0.61 -0.31 22.33
N LEU A 55 0.16 0.62 21.76
CA LEU A 55 -0.09 2.04 21.89
C LEU A 55 -1.15 2.55 20.90
N LEU A 56 -1.44 1.76 19.85
CA LEU A 56 -2.37 2.15 18.80
C LEU A 56 -3.80 1.70 19.16
N SER A 57 -4.73 2.56 18.85
CA SER A 57 -6.17 2.25 18.87
C SER A 57 -6.73 2.40 17.46
N GLY A 58 -7.81 1.70 17.15
CA GLY A 58 -8.46 1.80 15.84
C GLY A 58 -8.90 0.44 15.30
N ASN A 59 -9.53 0.47 14.13
CA ASN A 59 -10.03 -0.73 13.45
C ASN A 59 -8.92 -1.35 12.61
N PHE A 60 -8.06 -2.16 13.22
CA PHE A 60 -6.99 -2.85 12.52
C PHE A 60 -6.79 -4.29 12.99
N GLU A 61 -6.25 -5.10 12.10
CA GLU A 61 -5.85 -6.48 12.33
C GLU A 61 -4.43 -6.70 11.80
N VAL A 62 -3.58 -7.35 12.61
CA VAL A 62 -2.25 -7.79 12.19
C VAL A 62 -2.18 -9.30 12.34
N ARG A 63 -2.07 -10.00 11.21
CA ARG A 63 -1.98 -11.46 11.16
C ARG A 63 -0.53 -11.88 10.98
N GLU A 64 -0.01 -12.51 12.00
CA GLU A 64 1.32 -13.09 11.98
C GLU A 64 1.31 -14.44 11.26
N ARG A 65 2.40 -14.76 10.55
CA ARG A 65 2.54 -16.02 9.81
C ARG A 65 1.33 -16.30 8.89
N ALA A 66 0.88 -15.24 8.22
CA ALA A 66 -0.31 -15.30 7.37
C ALA A 66 -0.16 -16.23 6.15
N PHE A 67 1.06 -16.66 5.85
CA PHE A 67 1.40 -17.49 4.69
C PHE A 67 2.23 -18.71 5.13
N PRO A 68 1.67 -19.63 5.94
CA PRO A 68 2.43 -20.75 6.51
C PRO A 68 2.99 -21.69 5.42
N GLU A 69 2.34 -21.75 4.27
CA GLU A 69 2.80 -22.52 3.11
C GLU A 69 4.01 -21.94 2.38
N TYR A 70 4.46 -20.71 2.75
CA TYR A 70 5.58 -19.99 2.15
C TYR A 70 6.74 -19.75 3.14
N THR A 71 6.91 -20.61 4.14
CA THR A 71 7.84 -20.41 5.27
C THR A 71 9.32 -20.29 4.90
N HIS A 72 9.72 -20.70 3.71
CA HIS A 72 11.12 -20.63 3.23
C HIS A 72 11.26 -19.79 1.95
N THR A 73 10.33 -18.91 1.69
CA THR A 73 10.27 -18.15 0.46
C THR A 73 11.05 -16.83 0.58
N ASP A 74 11.60 -16.40 -0.55
CA ASP A 74 12.31 -15.12 -0.60
C ASP A 74 11.36 -13.92 -0.44
N ALA A 75 11.95 -12.77 -0.09
CA ALA A 75 11.20 -11.55 0.16
C ALA A 75 10.39 -11.04 -1.05
N ASN A 76 10.81 -11.37 -2.28
CA ASN A 76 10.12 -10.96 -3.50
C ASN A 76 8.84 -11.75 -3.69
N THR A 77 8.87 -13.05 -3.43
CA THR A 77 7.69 -13.91 -3.45
C THR A 77 6.64 -13.45 -2.45
N ILE A 78 7.06 -13.11 -1.21
CA ILE A 78 6.14 -12.60 -0.18
C ILE A 78 5.43 -11.32 -0.64
N LYS A 79 6.13 -10.38 -1.26
CA LYS A 79 5.48 -9.16 -1.80
C LYS A 79 4.40 -9.48 -2.84
N CYS A 80 4.61 -10.52 -3.64
CA CYS A 80 3.66 -10.93 -4.67
C CYS A 80 2.33 -11.45 -4.09
N LEU A 81 2.36 -12.00 -2.87
CA LEU A 81 1.18 -12.58 -2.24
C LEU A 81 0.07 -11.55 -1.99
N ARG A 82 0.38 -10.27 -1.89
CA ARG A 82 -0.64 -9.22 -1.76
C ARG A 82 -1.65 -9.21 -2.92
N TRP A 83 -1.21 -9.60 -4.11
CA TRP A 83 -2.07 -9.68 -5.30
C TRP A 83 -2.81 -11.01 -5.45
N LEU A 84 -2.32 -12.03 -4.74
CA LEU A 84 -2.84 -13.39 -4.79
C LEU A 84 -3.55 -13.80 -3.49
N THR A 85 -3.89 -12.82 -2.64
CA THR A 85 -4.64 -13.05 -1.41
C THR A 85 -6.11 -12.71 -1.65
N PHE A 86 -6.97 -13.67 -1.36
CA PHE A 86 -8.42 -13.52 -1.37
C PHE A 86 -9.02 -14.16 -0.12
N GLU A 87 -9.95 -13.47 0.49
CA GLU A 87 -10.82 -13.97 1.55
C GLU A 87 -12.26 -13.57 1.25
N PRO A 88 -13.25 -14.43 1.48
CA PRO A 88 -14.65 -14.07 1.24
C PRO A 88 -15.10 -12.82 1.99
N ALA A 89 -14.52 -12.56 3.17
CA ALA A 89 -14.76 -11.37 3.95
C ALA A 89 -14.38 -10.06 3.24
N PHE A 90 -13.50 -10.09 2.23
CA PHE A 90 -13.14 -8.89 1.47
C PHE A 90 -14.30 -8.34 0.64
N GLU A 91 -15.23 -9.19 0.24
CA GLU A 91 -16.40 -8.79 -0.54
C GLU A 91 -17.43 -7.95 0.24
N GLN A 92 -17.26 -7.82 1.56
CA GLN A 92 -18.08 -6.92 2.38
C GLN A 92 -17.72 -5.43 2.25
N TYR A 93 -16.51 -5.14 1.75
CA TYR A 93 -16.06 -3.76 1.57
C TYR A 93 -16.54 -3.19 0.23
N ASP A 94 -16.80 -1.89 0.21
CA ASP A 94 -17.13 -1.16 -1.01
C ASP A 94 -15.87 -0.83 -1.81
N CYS A 95 -14.75 -0.64 -1.11
CA CYS A 95 -13.43 -0.46 -1.73
C CYS A 95 -12.30 -0.99 -0.86
N MET A 96 -11.22 -1.42 -1.52
CA MET A 96 -9.98 -1.83 -0.87
C MET A 96 -8.78 -1.16 -1.53
N SER A 97 -7.87 -0.67 -0.71
CA SER A 97 -6.53 -0.27 -1.15
C SER A 97 -5.53 -1.36 -0.79
N ILE A 98 -4.79 -1.82 -1.79
CA ILE A 98 -3.69 -2.78 -1.62
C ILE A 98 -2.40 -2.05 -1.94
N GLY A 99 -1.52 -1.89 -0.95
CA GLY A 99 -0.35 -1.04 -1.10
C GLY A 99 0.86 -1.44 -0.25
N ASP A 100 1.85 -0.55 -0.22
CA ASP A 100 3.10 -0.76 0.51
C ASP A 100 2.94 -0.37 1.99
N VAL A 101 3.54 -1.17 2.88
CA VAL A 101 3.48 -0.95 4.35
C VAL A 101 4.32 0.25 4.83
N ASP A 102 5.25 0.71 4.01
CA ASP A 102 6.15 1.82 4.31
C ASP A 102 5.63 3.18 3.79
N MET A 103 4.30 3.29 3.69
CA MET A 103 3.59 4.52 3.34
C MET A 103 3.02 5.21 4.57
N ALA A 104 3.35 6.49 4.75
CA ALA A 104 2.65 7.40 5.65
C ALA A 104 1.51 8.08 4.86
N THR A 105 0.31 7.49 4.91
CA THR A 105 -0.86 8.01 4.19
C THR A 105 -1.49 9.17 4.96
N TYR A 106 -1.88 10.23 4.24
CA TYR A 106 -2.41 11.46 4.82
C TYR A 106 -3.90 11.67 4.47
N VAL A 107 -4.53 12.59 5.21
CA VAL A 107 -5.84 13.11 4.83
C VAL A 107 -5.71 13.92 3.55
N GLU A 108 -6.61 13.71 2.61
CA GLU A 108 -6.66 14.40 1.33
C GLU A 108 -8.07 14.94 1.04
N THR A 109 -8.13 15.94 0.18
CA THR A 109 -9.40 16.49 -0.34
C THR A 109 -9.31 16.59 -1.86
N PRO A 110 -10.12 15.83 -2.64
CA PRO A 110 -11.03 14.77 -2.18
C PRO A 110 -10.32 13.61 -1.46
N PRO A 111 -11.03 12.79 -0.68
CA PRO A 111 -10.45 11.62 -0.03
C PRO A 111 -9.81 10.64 -1.02
N TYR A 112 -8.73 9.99 -0.59
CA TYR A 112 -7.96 9.04 -1.40
C TYR A 112 -8.84 7.99 -2.12
N MET A 113 -9.70 7.30 -1.38
CA MET A 113 -10.55 6.26 -1.96
C MET A 113 -11.55 6.83 -2.98
N ASP A 114 -12.10 8.02 -2.74
CA ASP A 114 -13.05 8.67 -3.67
C ASP A 114 -12.37 9.00 -5.01
N GLN A 115 -11.12 9.46 -4.98
CA GLN A 115 -10.35 9.73 -6.20
C GLN A 115 -10.18 8.47 -7.05
N HIS A 116 -9.83 7.35 -6.40
CA HIS A 116 -9.65 6.08 -7.09
C HIS A 116 -10.96 5.46 -7.57
N LEU A 117 -12.03 5.54 -6.78
CA LEU A 117 -13.34 5.05 -7.22
C LEU A 117 -13.88 5.85 -8.42
N ALA A 118 -13.69 7.18 -8.43
CA ALA A 118 -14.03 8.00 -9.59
C ALA A 118 -13.26 7.57 -10.84
N HIS A 119 -11.99 7.18 -10.71
CA HIS A 119 -11.20 6.63 -11.82
C HIS A 119 -11.72 5.26 -12.28
N CYS A 120 -12.11 4.37 -11.36
CA CYS A 120 -12.76 3.11 -11.71
C CYS A 120 -14.05 3.34 -12.50
N ASP A 121 -14.90 4.27 -12.03
CA ASP A 121 -16.19 4.59 -12.64
C ASP A 121 -16.02 5.21 -14.03
N GLN A 122 -15.06 6.12 -14.18
CA GLN A 122 -14.74 6.75 -15.47
C GLN A 122 -14.35 5.73 -16.54
N LEU A 123 -13.66 4.66 -16.16
CA LEU A 123 -13.19 3.63 -17.08
C LEU A 123 -14.12 2.42 -17.17
N GLY A 124 -15.10 2.29 -16.28
CA GLY A 124 -15.96 1.12 -16.18
C GLY A 124 -15.22 -0.17 -15.78
N ILE A 125 -14.15 -0.06 -14.98
CA ILE A 125 -13.33 -1.20 -14.56
C ILE A 125 -13.29 -1.33 -13.03
N PRO A 126 -13.06 -2.54 -12.48
CA PRO A 126 -13.13 -2.78 -11.04
C PRO A 126 -11.85 -2.39 -10.28
N TYR A 127 -10.94 -1.64 -10.90
CA TYR A 127 -9.69 -1.25 -10.26
C TYR A 127 -9.20 0.13 -10.72
N SER A 128 -8.45 0.78 -9.88
CA SER A 128 -7.69 1.98 -10.19
C SER A 128 -6.21 1.75 -10.01
N ASN A 129 -5.45 1.98 -11.07
CA ASN A 129 -4.01 1.86 -11.13
C ASN A 129 -3.49 2.58 -12.37
N PHE A 130 -2.17 2.57 -12.60
CA PHE A 130 -1.58 3.03 -13.85
C PHE A 130 -0.43 2.11 -14.29
N ILE A 131 -0.19 2.10 -15.61
CA ILE A 131 0.92 1.35 -16.18
C ILE A 131 2.18 2.20 -16.08
N ARG A 132 3.20 1.66 -15.44
CA ARG A 132 4.52 2.31 -15.42
C ARG A 132 5.21 2.06 -16.75
N PRO A 133 5.76 3.12 -17.38
CA PRO A 133 6.48 2.96 -18.63
C PRO A 133 7.69 2.04 -18.45
N PRO A 134 8.01 1.24 -19.46
CA PRO A 134 9.19 0.42 -19.46
C PRO A 134 10.44 1.32 -19.56
N GLN A 135 11.12 1.56 -18.45
CA GLN A 135 12.43 2.23 -18.48
C GLN A 135 13.54 1.27 -18.93
N ALA A 136 13.38 0.00 -18.64
CA ALA A 136 14.10 -1.17 -19.19
C ALA A 136 13.35 -2.41 -18.70
N GLY A 137 12.55 -3.03 -19.56
CA GLY A 137 11.83 -4.25 -19.17
C GLY A 137 10.34 -4.25 -19.50
N PRO A 138 9.60 -5.28 -19.08
CA PRO A 138 8.19 -5.44 -19.40
C PRO A 138 7.32 -4.38 -18.72
N ARG A 139 6.13 -4.16 -19.28
CA ARG A 139 5.08 -3.32 -18.67
C ARG A 139 4.76 -3.82 -17.27
N ARG A 140 4.57 -2.91 -16.33
CA ARG A 140 4.20 -3.22 -14.96
C ARG A 140 3.19 -2.23 -14.42
N MET A 141 2.38 -2.67 -13.46
CA MET A 141 1.44 -1.82 -12.73
C MET A 141 2.16 -1.01 -11.64
N SER A 142 1.49 0.00 -11.10
CA SER A 142 1.94 0.66 -9.86
C SER A 142 1.78 -0.26 -8.64
N GLY A 143 2.56 0.00 -7.59
CA GLY A 143 2.40 -0.66 -6.29
C GLY A 143 1.19 -0.20 -5.48
N ILE A 144 0.53 0.90 -5.90
CA ILE A 144 -0.74 1.37 -5.33
C ILE A 144 -1.87 0.86 -6.21
N HIS A 145 -2.77 0.11 -5.60
CA HIS A 145 -3.86 -0.54 -6.31
C HIS A 145 -5.14 -0.47 -5.48
N VAL A 146 -6.14 0.22 -6.00
CA VAL A 146 -7.45 0.33 -5.36
C VAL A 146 -8.46 -0.45 -6.19
N ILE A 147 -9.32 -1.20 -5.52
CA ILE A 147 -10.27 -2.11 -6.15
C ILE A 147 -11.68 -1.93 -5.61
N LYS A 148 -12.66 -2.31 -6.43
CA LYS A 148 -14.03 -2.64 -6.04
C LYS A 148 -14.09 -4.14 -5.74
N PRO A 149 -14.05 -4.57 -4.46
CA PRO A 149 -13.71 -5.96 -4.12
C PRO A 149 -14.60 -7.02 -4.76
N ARG A 150 -15.91 -6.83 -4.78
CA ARG A 150 -16.84 -7.83 -5.35
C ARG A 150 -16.57 -8.10 -6.82
N GLU A 151 -16.48 -7.04 -7.61
CA GLU A 151 -16.24 -7.11 -9.05
C GLU A 151 -14.82 -7.60 -9.34
N TRP A 152 -13.85 -7.08 -8.60
CA TRP A 152 -12.45 -7.47 -8.71
C TRP A 152 -12.27 -8.96 -8.42
N PHE A 153 -12.73 -9.46 -7.27
CA PHE A 153 -12.52 -10.85 -6.91
C PHE A 153 -13.38 -11.83 -7.73
N ALA A 154 -14.54 -11.41 -8.23
CA ALA A 154 -15.30 -12.20 -9.19
C ALA A 154 -14.47 -12.53 -10.43
N ALA A 155 -13.72 -11.55 -10.96
CA ALA A 155 -12.84 -11.74 -12.11
C ALA A 155 -11.51 -12.42 -11.75
N MET A 156 -10.90 -12.05 -10.62
CA MET A 156 -9.52 -12.44 -10.31
C MET A 156 -9.39 -13.79 -9.61
N ARG A 157 -10.45 -14.31 -8.98
CA ARG A 157 -10.41 -15.57 -8.22
C ARG A 157 -9.85 -16.76 -9.01
N PRO A 158 -10.22 -16.99 -10.29
CA PRO A 158 -9.63 -18.06 -11.08
C PRO A 158 -8.11 -17.92 -11.24
N MET A 159 -7.65 -16.69 -11.43
CA MET A 159 -6.22 -16.40 -11.59
C MET A 159 -5.47 -16.51 -10.28
N ILE A 160 -6.05 -16.04 -9.16
CA ILE A 160 -5.48 -16.25 -7.83
C ILE A 160 -5.26 -17.74 -7.56
N ASN A 161 -6.28 -18.56 -7.82
CA ASN A 161 -6.22 -20.02 -7.65
C ASN A 161 -5.17 -20.69 -8.55
N LYS A 162 -4.93 -20.14 -9.75
CA LYS A 162 -3.92 -20.62 -10.69
C LYS A 162 -2.52 -20.17 -10.29
N TYR A 163 -2.32 -18.87 -10.05
CA TYR A 163 -0.99 -18.28 -9.88
C TYR A 163 -0.39 -18.52 -8.49
N ARG A 164 -1.22 -18.60 -7.45
CA ARG A 164 -0.74 -18.83 -6.08
C ARG A 164 0.07 -20.13 -5.93
N PRO A 165 -0.43 -21.32 -6.35
CA PRO A 165 0.37 -22.54 -6.32
C PRO A 165 1.56 -22.52 -7.27
N MET A 166 1.45 -21.86 -8.44
CA MET A 166 2.58 -21.70 -9.36
C MET A 166 3.71 -20.84 -8.73
N LEU A 167 3.34 -19.78 -8.03
CA LEU A 167 4.30 -18.93 -7.29
C LEU A 167 5.01 -19.75 -6.21
N LYS A 168 4.26 -20.55 -5.43
CA LYS A 168 4.81 -21.44 -4.41
C LYS A 168 5.78 -22.47 -5.00
N ALA A 169 5.47 -23.01 -6.16
CA ALA A 169 6.29 -24.01 -6.84
C ALA A 169 7.49 -23.42 -7.60
N GLY A 170 7.70 -22.09 -7.56
CA GLY A 170 8.76 -21.40 -8.33
C GLY A 170 8.56 -21.47 -9.85
N GLN A 171 7.35 -21.75 -10.31
CA GLN A 171 7.02 -21.89 -11.74
C GLN A 171 6.81 -20.52 -12.41
N ILE A 172 6.65 -19.46 -11.64
CA ILE A 172 6.57 -18.09 -12.14
C ILE A 172 7.97 -17.52 -12.13
N ARG A 173 8.54 -17.31 -13.32
CA ARG A 173 9.83 -16.65 -13.46
C ARG A 173 9.63 -15.13 -13.36
N LEU A 174 9.91 -14.58 -12.20
CA LEU A 174 10.01 -13.14 -12.00
C LEU A 174 11.48 -12.73 -12.07
N PRO A 175 11.81 -11.54 -12.59
CA PRO A 175 13.18 -11.04 -12.57
C PRO A 175 13.74 -11.02 -11.14
N GLU A 176 15.02 -11.36 -10.97
CA GLU A 176 15.66 -11.39 -9.64
C GLU A 176 15.75 -10.00 -9.01
N GLN A 177 15.79 -8.96 -9.83
CA GLN A 177 15.84 -7.57 -9.39
C GLN A 177 14.70 -6.75 -9.99
N GLY A 178 14.21 -5.78 -9.24
CA GLY A 178 13.21 -4.83 -9.67
C GLY A 178 11.83 -5.01 -9.03
N PHE A 179 10.80 -4.61 -9.75
CA PHE A 179 9.42 -4.53 -9.26
C PHE A 179 8.62 -5.79 -9.64
N ASN A 180 9.06 -6.94 -9.15
CA ASN A 180 8.50 -8.26 -9.50
C ASN A 180 7.01 -8.37 -9.19
N GLU A 181 6.58 -7.83 -8.04
CA GLU A 181 5.18 -7.82 -7.64
C GLU A 181 4.30 -6.97 -8.58
N GLN A 182 4.84 -5.88 -9.11
CA GLN A 182 4.13 -5.01 -10.06
C GLN A 182 3.99 -5.67 -11.44
N LEU A 183 5.01 -6.43 -11.86
CA LEU A 183 4.95 -7.24 -13.06
C LEU A 183 3.93 -8.38 -12.91
N LEU A 184 3.95 -9.10 -11.78
CA LEU A 184 2.97 -10.15 -11.52
C LEU A 184 1.54 -9.60 -11.54
N LEU A 185 1.29 -8.44 -10.92
CA LEU A 185 -0.02 -7.81 -10.98
C LEU A 185 -0.46 -7.54 -12.42
N HIS A 186 0.43 -7.04 -13.27
CA HIS A 186 0.12 -6.83 -14.69
C HIS A 186 -0.24 -8.14 -15.39
N MET A 187 0.57 -9.19 -15.23
CA MET A 187 0.33 -10.51 -15.83
C MET A 187 -1.01 -11.13 -15.39
N VAL A 188 -1.32 -11.05 -14.10
CA VAL A 188 -2.57 -11.59 -13.55
C VAL A 188 -3.77 -10.80 -14.04
N LEU A 189 -3.66 -9.48 -14.12
CA LEU A 189 -4.67 -8.57 -14.66
C LEU A 189 -4.98 -8.89 -16.13
N GLU A 190 -3.95 -8.91 -16.96
CA GLU A 190 -4.05 -9.20 -18.39
C GLU A 190 -4.68 -10.58 -18.64
N SER A 191 -4.30 -11.58 -17.84
CA SER A 191 -4.84 -12.93 -17.93
C SER A 191 -6.32 -13.04 -17.52
N SER A 192 -6.82 -12.13 -16.70
CA SER A 192 -8.18 -12.18 -16.13
C SER A 192 -9.15 -11.21 -16.79
N LEU A 193 -8.73 -9.96 -16.98
CA LEU A 193 -9.56 -8.85 -17.44
C LEU A 193 -9.19 -8.40 -18.88
N GLY A 194 -8.19 -9.04 -19.49
CA GLY A 194 -7.60 -8.59 -20.74
C GLY A 194 -6.64 -7.42 -20.58
N GLU A 195 -6.17 -6.88 -21.70
CA GLU A 195 -5.28 -5.71 -21.69
C GLU A 195 -5.93 -4.54 -20.93
N PRO A 196 -5.19 -3.88 -20.02
CA PRO A 196 -5.67 -2.67 -19.39
C PRO A 196 -6.09 -1.62 -20.43
N PRO A 197 -7.10 -0.80 -20.15
CA PRO A 197 -7.54 0.25 -21.08
C PRO A 197 -6.36 1.12 -21.52
N ALA A 198 -6.29 1.46 -22.82
CA ALA A 198 -5.21 2.25 -23.39
C ALA A 198 -5.02 3.61 -22.68
N ASN A 199 -6.12 4.20 -22.22
CA ASN A 199 -6.15 5.47 -21.50
C ASN A 199 -6.02 5.35 -19.98
N LEU A 200 -5.76 4.14 -19.44
CA LEU A 200 -5.67 3.91 -17.99
C LEU A 200 -4.73 4.88 -17.29
N SER A 201 -3.53 5.08 -17.82
CA SER A 201 -2.54 5.97 -17.22
C SER A 201 -2.84 7.45 -17.47
N GLU A 202 -3.46 7.77 -18.59
CA GLU A 202 -3.81 9.16 -18.97
C GLU A 202 -4.95 9.69 -18.10
N THR A 203 -5.92 8.85 -17.75
CA THR A 203 -7.05 9.21 -16.88
C THR A 203 -6.70 9.17 -15.40
N TYR A 204 -5.72 8.35 -15.02
CA TYR A 204 -5.28 8.23 -13.63
C TYR A 204 -4.77 9.56 -13.05
N TRP A 205 -3.88 10.24 -13.73
CA TRP A 205 -3.26 11.46 -13.23
C TRP A 205 -4.21 12.65 -13.06
N PRO A 206 -5.12 12.93 -13.99
CA PRO A 206 -6.15 13.94 -13.78
C PRO A 206 -7.13 13.63 -12.66
N SER A 207 -7.42 12.33 -12.43
CA SER A 207 -8.34 11.89 -11.39
C SER A 207 -7.74 12.03 -9.98
N LEU A 208 -6.40 12.01 -9.85
CA LEU A 208 -5.69 12.17 -8.59
C LEU A 208 -5.31 13.64 -8.37
N ALA A 209 -6.16 14.35 -7.63
CA ALA A 209 -6.03 15.78 -7.43
C ALA A 209 -4.78 16.21 -6.64
N THR A 210 -4.27 15.34 -5.76
CA THR A 210 -3.29 15.74 -4.74
C THR A 210 -1.91 15.16 -4.97
N SER A 211 -1.74 13.86 -5.02
CA SER A 211 -0.44 13.24 -5.28
C SER A 211 -0.58 11.81 -5.76
N ASN A 212 0.45 11.34 -6.45
CA ASN A 212 0.51 9.97 -6.95
C ASN A 212 0.79 8.92 -5.87
N HIS A 213 1.06 9.33 -4.63
CA HIS A 213 1.37 8.39 -3.54
C HIS A 213 0.41 8.50 -2.36
N HIS A 214 -0.46 9.51 -2.31
CA HIS A 214 -1.39 9.77 -1.19
C HIS A 214 -0.71 9.83 0.18
N GLY A 215 0.57 10.16 0.18
CA GLY A 215 1.38 10.17 1.39
C GLY A 215 2.88 10.22 1.11
N THR A 216 3.66 9.89 2.12
CA THR A 216 5.11 9.86 2.04
C THR A 216 5.64 8.43 2.15
N HIS A 217 6.49 8.05 1.20
CA HIS A 217 7.17 6.76 1.22
C HIS A 217 8.35 6.80 2.18
N ILE A 218 8.19 6.20 3.36
CA ILE A 218 9.16 6.28 4.48
C ILE A 218 10.51 5.68 4.09
N ARG A 219 10.50 4.52 3.43
CA ARG A 219 11.74 3.85 3.00
C ARG A 219 12.51 4.63 1.94
N LEU A 220 11.83 5.31 1.02
CA LEU A 220 12.54 6.17 0.06
C LEU A 220 13.27 7.30 0.77
N ALA A 221 12.69 7.87 1.83
CA ALA A 221 13.36 8.85 2.67
C ALA A 221 14.53 8.24 3.47
N GLU A 222 14.38 7.00 3.94
CA GLU A 222 15.43 6.25 4.64
C GLU A 222 16.65 5.98 3.74
N CYS A 223 16.41 5.57 2.49
CA CYS A 223 17.47 5.14 1.56
C CYS A 223 18.06 6.30 0.74
N GLY A 224 17.24 7.26 0.32
CA GLY A 224 17.60 8.32 -0.63
C GLY A 224 17.64 9.73 -0.02
N GLY A 225 17.32 9.86 1.27
CA GLY A 225 17.22 11.13 1.96
C GLY A 225 16.01 11.97 1.52
N ILE A 226 15.81 13.07 2.22
CA ILE A 226 14.64 13.96 2.05
C ILE A 226 14.62 14.64 0.68
N ARG A 227 15.80 14.88 0.07
CA ARG A 227 15.90 15.53 -1.25
C ARG A 227 15.16 14.78 -2.34
N GLY A 228 15.12 13.44 -2.29
CA GLY A 228 14.38 12.63 -3.25
C GLY A 228 12.85 12.79 -3.16
N LEU A 229 12.34 13.18 -1.97
CA LEU A 229 10.91 13.42 -1.74
C LEU A 229 10.48 14.82 -2.16
N GLN A 230 11.37 15.81 -2.07
CA GLN A 230 11.04 17.21 -2.36
C GLN A 230 10.62 17.46 -3.80
N GLY A 231 11.12 16.64 -4.74
CA GLY A 231 10.71 16.67 -6.14
C GLY A 231 9.42 15.90 -6.44
N ALA A 232 8.86 15.18 -5.47
CA ALA A 232 7.65 14.38 -5.69
C ALA A 232 6.43 15.28 -5.85
N LYS A 233 5.59 14.98 -6.87
CA LYS A 233 4.33 15.68 -7.08
C LYS A 233 3.46 15.56 -5.82
N GLY A 234 2.93 16.66 -5.35
CA GLY A 234 2.06 16.71 -4.18
C GLY A 234 2.79 16.79 -2.84
N TYR A 235 4.12 16.78 -2.82
CA TYR A 235 4.89 16.88 -1.57
C TYR A 235 4.41 18.04 -0.68
N ARG A 236 4.20 19.23 -1.26
CA ARG A 236 3.74 20.41 -0.52
C ARG A 236 2.32 20.26 0.04
N ASN A 237 1.47 19.48 -0.62
CA ASN A 237 0.09 19.26 -0.18
C ASN A 237 0.01 18.46 1.11
N HIS A 238 1.04 17.68 1.43
CA HIS A 238 1.12 16.86 2.63
C HIS A 238 1.69 17.59 3.85
N LYS A 239 2.17 18.83 3.67
CA LYS A 239 2.81 19.62 4.73
C LYS A 239 1.96 19.75 6.00
N PRO A 240 0.68 20.15 5.94
CA PRO A 240 -0.13 20.29 7.14
C PRO A 240 -0.25 18.98 7.93
N GLU A 241 -0.44 17.87 7.23
CA GLU A 241 -0.68 16.55 7.82
C GLU A 241 0.54 16.00 8.54
N ILE A 242 1.74 16.07 7.93
CA ILE A 242 2.95 15.59 8.57
C ILE A 242 3.31 16.47 9.77
N LEU A 243 3.15 17.80 9.68
CA LEU A 243 3.39 18.72 10.77
C LEU A 243 2.44 18.51 11.94
N ALA A 244 1.17 18.20 11.67
CA ALA A 244 0.20 17.84 12.69
C ALA A 244 0.53 16.48 13.34
N ALA A 245 0.92 15.49 12.53
CA ALA A 245 1.25 14.15 12.99
C ALA A 245 2.42 14.16 13.99
N VAL A 246 3.56 14.81 13.65
CA VAL A 246 4.77 14.79 14.49
C VAL A 246 4.62 15.49 15.84
N LYS A 247 3.59 16.32 16.00
CA LYS A 247 3.31 17.05 17.26
C LYS A 247 2.52 16.22 18.27
N THR A 248 1.96 15.08 17.88
CA THR A 248 1.11 14.28 18.78
C THR A 248 1.92 13.57 19.88
N PRO A 249 1.35 13.36 21.08
CA PRO A 249 1.98 12.54 22.11
C PRO A 249 2.29 11.12 21.63
N LEU A 250 1.37 10.51 20.88
CA LEU A 250 1.52 9.15 20.35
C LEU A 250 2.71 9.05 19.37
N PHE A 251 2.89 10.05 18.47
CA PHE A 251 4.06 10.08 17.61
C PHE A 251 5.38 10.09 18.41
N ARG A 252 5.42 10.86 19.49
CA ARG A 252 6.61 10.93 20.36
C ARG A 252 6.88 9.58 21.04
N GLN A 253 5.84 8.88 21.51
CA GLN A 253 5.97 7.54 22.10
C GLN A 253 6.49 6.52 21.08
N LEU A 254 5.91 6.48 19.88
CA LEU A 254 6.35 5.60 18.79
C LEU A 254 7.80 5.93 18.38
N SER A 255 8.17 7.22 18.32
CA SER A 255 9.52 7.66 17.98
C SER A 255 10.55 7.26 19.04
N ALA A 256 10.18 7.26 20.31
CA ALA A 256 11.06 6.77 21.38
C ALA A 256 11.37 5.27 21.25
N MET A 257 10.40 4.47 20.78
CA MET A 257 10.54 3.03 20.55
C MET A 257 11.17 2.69 19.19
N SER A 258 11.08 3.57 18.20
CA SER A 258 11.64 3.42 16.86
C SER A 258 12.33 4.73 16.42
N PRO A 259 13.50 5.08 17.02
CA PRO A 259 14.15 6.36 16.80
C PRO A 259 14.57 6.62 15.36
N GLN A 260 14.94 5.56 14.62
CA GLN A 260 15.34 5.65 13.23
C GLN A 260 14.18 6.19 12.37
N ILE A 261 13.02 5.53 12.40
CA ILE A 261 11.87 5.92 11.57
C ILE A 261 11.25 7.22 12.09
N GLY A 262 11.08 7.36 13.39
CA GLY A 262 10.61 8.60 14.01
C GLY A 262 11.49 9.80 13.65
N GLY A 263 12.81 9.63 13.65
CA GLY A 263 13.77 10.63 13.23
C GLY A 263 13.65 11.04 11.76
N ILE A 264 13.42 10.06 10.87
CA ILE A 264 13.18 10.32 9.45
C ILE A 264 11.90 11.14 9.25
N LEU A 265 10.79 10.72 9.87
CA LEU A 265 9.51 11.43 9.77
C LEU A 265 9.59 12.85 10.36
N ALA A 266 10.26 13.02 11.48
CA ALA A 266 10.53 14.35 12.06
C ALA A 266 11.43 15.21 11.16
N ALA A 267 12.41 14.61 10.47
CA ALA A 267 13.25 15.30 9.52
C ALA A 267 12.47 15.72 8.26
N ILE A 268 11.56 14.89 7.78
CA ILE A 268 10.62 15.24 6.70
C ILE A 268 9.76 16.43 7.11
N ALA A 269 9.20 16.42 8.33
CA ALA A 269 8.38 17.52 8.85
C ALA A 269 9.19 18.84 8.92
N ARG A 270 10.43 18.81 9.43
CA ARG A 270 11.31 20.00 9.45
C ARG A 270 11.65 20.52 8.06
N ALA A 271 11.85 19.61 7.09
CA ALA A 271 12.07 20.02 5.71
C ALA A 271 10.88 20.76 5.13
N TYR A 272 9.66 20.37 5.52
CA TYR A 272 8.45 21.10 5.14
C TYR A 272 8.32 22.49 5.78
N GLU A 273 8.87 22.69 6.99
CA GLU A 273 8.85 24.00 7.67
C GLU A 273 9.67 25.05 6.91
N ASN A 274 10.73 24.61 6.21
CA ASN A 274 11.67 25.48 5.48
C ASN A 274 11.25 25.78 4.02
N PHE A 275 10.05 25.38 3.60
CA PHE A 275 9.41 25.63 2.32
C PHE A 275 8.05 26.34 2.51
#